data_df9ae368a8edd96043b42c31fb2de254
#
_entry.id   df9ae368a8edd96043b42c31fb2de254
#
_cell.length_a   1.000
_cell.length_b   1.000
_cell.length_c   1.000
_cell.angle_alpha   90.00
_cell.angle_beta   90.00
_cell.angle_gamma   90.00
#
_symmetry.space_group_name_H-M   'P 1'
#
loop_
_entity.id
_entity.type
_entity.pdbx_description
1 polymer ?
#
loop_
_entity_poly.entity_id
_entity_poly.type
_entity_poly.pdbx_seq_one_letter_code
_entity_poly.pdbx_strand_id
1 'polypeptide(L)'
;QGEGLGNQFLANIRECSVIAHVVRCFDNPDIMHVRDDAKVEAGIDPESDILTINMELALADLETIRKRQEKVTKQIRALGKDEEKKLKSWTTAVEKIKPLLEDGKGARLADLTDDEKLAVKDMFLLTMKPLLYVCNIEEDTIADGTNSYVETVKKIAASENSEAIVICGKFESDLSDIKDEGERKEFMDSVGLSESGLNVLARKTYALMGLSTFFTGGQDECRAWTINRGDKAP
;
A
#
# COMPACT_ATOMS: atom_id res chain seq x y z
N GLN A 1 8.76 -20.07 15.41
CA GLN A 1 9.24 -18.85 16.13
C GLN A 1 8.95 -17.54 15.36
N GLY A 2 8.35 -17.55 14.16
CA GLY A 2 8.01 -16.39 13.34
C GLY A 2 6.60 -15.81 13.54
N GLU A 3 5.67 -16.55 14.10
CA GLU A 3 4.25 -16.15 14.19
C GLU A 3 3.99 -14.87 15.02
N GLY A 4 4.79 -14.61 16.06
CA GLY A 4 4.59 -13.44 16.91
C GLY A 4 4.97 -12.12 16.25
N LEU A 5 6.09 -12.06 15.53
CA LEU A 5 6.57 -10.86 14.83
C LEU A 5 5.70 -10.54 13.60
N GLY A 6 5.27 -11.57 12.85
CA GLY A 6 4.35 -11.39 11.71
C GLY A 6 3.01 -10.79 12.13
N ASN A 7 2.41 -11.28 13.21
CA ASN A 7 1.15 -10.76 13.73
C ASN A 7 1.26 -9.32 14.24
N GLN A 8 2.38 -8.94 14.88
CA GLN A 8 2.62 -7.57 15.31
C GLN A 8 2.83 -6.63 14.12
N PHE A 9 3.53 -7.08 13.09
CA PHE A 9 3.71 -6.34 11.83
C PHE A 9 2.38 -6.07 11.15
N LEU A 10 1.53 -7.09 11.00
CA LEU A 10 0.18 -6.95 10.43
C LEU A 10 -0.71 -6.01 11.27
N ALA A 11 -0.57 -6.01 12.60
CA ALA A 11 -1.28 -5.06 13.47
C ALA A 11 -0.87 -3.62 13.18
N ASN A 12 0.43 -3.34 13.02
CA ASN A 12 0.92 -2.01 12.65
C ASN A 12 0.41 -1.57 11.27
N ILE A 13 0.38 -2.48 10.28
CA ILE A 13 -0.20 -2.17 8.95
C ILE A 13 -1.70 -1.83 9.08
N ARG A 14 -2.44 -2.46 10.00
CA ARG A 14 -3.86 -2.14 10.20
C ARG A 14 -4.10 -0.69 10.61
N GLU A 15 -3.18 -0.08 11.34
CA GLU A 15 -3.27 1.31 11.78
C GLU A 15 -2.96 2.33 10.68
N CYS A 16 -2.24 1.93 9.62
CA CYS A 16 -1.92 2.79 8.49
C CYS A 16 -3.14 3.00 7.57
N SER A 17 -3.21 4.15 6.89
CA SER A 17 -4.30 4.47 5.95
C SER A 17 -4.01 4.03 4.51
N VAL A 18 -2.75 3.78 4.17
CA VAL A 18 -2.26 3.40 2.84
C VAL A 18 -1.11 2.43 2.98
N ILE A 19 -0.90 1.59 1.98
CA ILE A 19 0.25 0.68 1.90
C ILE A 19 1.16 1.14 0.76
N ALA A 20 2.45 1.36 1.05
CA ALA A 20 3.50 1.49 0.06
C ALA A 20 4.27 0.15 0.00
N HIS A 21 4.07 -0.59 -1.08
CA HIS A 21 4.71 -1.89 -1.29
C HIS A 21 6.03 -1.68 -2.05
N VAL A 22 7.14 -1.72 -1.32
CA VAL A 22 8.47 -1.60 -1.90
C VAL A 22 8.86 -2.92 -2.53
N VAL A 23 9.15 -2.89 -3.84
CA VAL A 23 9.50 -4.06 -4.65
C VAL A 23 10.92 -3.89 -5.17
N ARG A 24 11.74 -4.89 -4.97
CA ARG A 24 13.11 -4.91 -5.50
C ARG A 24 13.06 -5.11 -7.02
N CYS A 25 13.64 -4.18 -7.76
CA CYS A 25 13.67 -4.16 -9.23
C CYS A 25 15.11 -4.03 -9.76
N PHE A 26 16.07 -4.71 -9.12
CA PHE A 26 17.49 -4.71 -9.51
C PHE A 26 18.17 -5.99 -9.06
N ASP A 27 19.17 -6.44 -9.83
CA ASP A 27 20.00 -7.59 -9.48
C ASP A 27 21.21 -7.12 -8.67
N ASN A 28 21.45 -7.76 -7.53
CA ASN A 28 22.66 -7.55 -6.75
C ASN A 28 23.09 -8.88 -6.11
N PRO A 29 24.23 -9.45 -6.50
CA PRO A 29 24.71 -10.74 -6.01
C PRO A 29 25.07 -10.72 -4.52
N ASP A 30 25.35 -9.55 -3.95
CA ASP A 30 25.70 -9.41 -2.54
C ASP A 30 24.46 -9.39 -1.61
N ILE A 31 23.26 -9.26 -2.17
CA ILE A 31 22.01 -9.27 -1.43
C ILE A 31 21.30 -10.60 -1.66
N MET A 32 21.36 -11.49 -0.68
CA MET A 32 20.68 -12.78 -0.74
C MET A 32 19.17 -12.60 -0.87
N HIS A 33 18.58 -13.25 -1.87
CA HIS A 33 17.15 -13.40 -2.00
C HIS A 33 16.75 -14.74 -1.40
N VAL A 34 16.05 -14.72 -0.25
CA VAL A 34 15.60 -15.93 0.41
C VAL A 34 14.26 -16.34 -0.19
N ARG A 35 14.26 -17.42 -0.98
CA ARG A 35 13.05 -18.14 -1.40
C ARG A 35 12.94 -19.45 -0.63
N ASP A 36 11.73 -19.84 -0.27
CA ASP A 36 11.45 -21.11 0.42
C ASP A 36 11.85 -22.36 -0.41
N ASP A 37 11.95 -22.21 -1.73
CA ASP A 37 12.43 -23.28 -2.60
C ASP A 37 13.97 -23.25 -2.67
N ALA A 38 14.59 -24.34 -2.25
CA ALA A 38 16.03 -24.57 -2.12
C ALA A 38 16.85 -24.47 -3.44
N LYS A 39 16.44 -23.67 -4.41
CA LYS A 39 17.18 -23.35 -5.63
C LYS A 39 17.81 -21.97 -5.53
N VAL A 40 19.06 -21.96 -5.08
CA VAL A 40 19.91 -20.80 -4.77
C VAL A 40 20.27 -19.94 -6.01
N GLU A 41 19.78 -20.25 -7.20
CA GLU A 41 20.16 -19.55 -8.45
C GLU A 41 19.00 -18.85 -9.18
N ALA A 42 17.83 -18.75 -8.59
CA ALA A 42 16.75 -17.99 -9.23
C ALA A 42 17.00 -16.49 -9.04
N GLY A 43 17.19 -15.77 -10.14
CA GLY A 43 17.22 -14.30 -10.16
C GLY A 43 15.99 -13.69 -9.49
N ILE A 44 15.97 -12.36 -9.38
CA ILE A 44 14.86 -11.61 -8.79
C ILE A 44 13.59 -11.81 -9.62
N ASP A 45 12.47 -11.99 -8.96
CA ASP A 45 11.16 -12.15 -9.56
C ASP A 45 10.13 -11.29 -8.81
N PRO A 46 9.97 -10.02 -9.23
CA PRO A 46 9.03 -9.09 -8.61
C PRO A 46 7.60 -9.59 -8.61
N GLU A 47 7.18 -10.36 -9.61
CA GLU A 47 5.82 -10.90 -9.68
C GLU A 47 5.57 -11.91 -8.56
N SER A 48 6.50 -12.85 -8.36
CA SER A 48 6.42 -13.84 -7.28
C SER A 48 6.49 -13.18 -5.90
N ASP A 49 7.32 -12.14 -5.72
CA ASP A 49 7.45 -11.42 -4.46
C ASP A 49 6.15 -10.67 -4.12
N ILE A 50 5.56 -9.99 -5.10
CA ILE A 50 4.27 -9.31 -4.95
C ILE A 50 3.17 -10.31 -4.61
N LEU A 51 3.10 -11.43 -5.33
CA LEU A 51 2.10 -12.47 -5.11
C LEU A 51 2.19 -13.01 -3.68
N THR A 52 3.40 -13.29 -3.20
CA THR A 52 3.63 -13.79 -1.84
C THR A 52 3.08 -12.84 -0.78
N ILE A 53 3.39 -11.55 -0.88
CA ILE A 53 2.88 -10.54 0.06
C ILE A 53 1.37 -10.37 -0.06
N ASN A 54 0.82 -10.35 -1.29
CA ASN A 54 -0.61 -10.24 -1.50
C ASN A 54 -1.36 -11.43 -0.88
N MET A 55 -0.84 -12.65 -1.00
CA MET A 55 -1.39 -13.85 -0.38
C MET A 55 -1.38 -13.76 1.15
N GLU A 56 -0.27 -13.31 1.76
CA GLU A 56 -0.16 -13.14 3.21
C GLU A 56 -1.20 -12.13 3.74
N LEU A 57 -1.35 -11.00 3.07
CA LEU A 57 -2.36 -9.99 3.45
C LEU A 57 -3.78 -10.51 3.26
N ALA A 58 -4.05 -11.26 2.19
CA ALA A 58 -5.35 -11.86 1.90
C ALA A 58 -5.72 -12.92 2.95
N LEU A 59 -4.77 -13.78 3.33
CA LEU A 59 -4.98 -14.79 4.39
C LEU A 59 -5.31 -14.14 5.74
N ALA A 60 -4.62 -13.05 6.11
CA ALA A 60 -4.90 -12.31 7.33
C ALA A 60 -6.31 -11.68 7.32
N ASP A 61 -6.78 -11.22 6.16
CA ASP A 61 -8.12 -10.67 6.01
C ASP A 61 -9.19 -11.77 6.01
N LEU A 62 -8.95 -12.92 5.38
CA LEU A 62 -9.83 -14.09 5.46
C LEU A 62 -10.03 -14.55 6.90
N GLU A 63 -8.97 -14.57 7.70
CA GLU A 63 -9.07 -14.91 9.12
C GLU A 63 -9.91 -13.87 9.89
N THR A 64 -9.75 -12.58 9.57
CA THR A 64 -10.55 -11.50 10.16
C THR A 64 -12.03 -11.67 9.83
N ILE A 65 -12.35 -11.97 8.56
CA ILE A 65 -13.71 -12.25 8.10
C ILE A 65 -14.27 -13.46 8.84
N ARG A 66 -13.54 -14.56 8.93
CA ARG A 66 -13.96 -15.78 9.62
C ARG A 66 -14.32 -15.51 11.09
N LYS A 67 -13.44 -14.81 11.83
CA LYS A 67 -13.68 -14.44 13.23
C LYS A 67 -14.95 -13.56 13.37
N ARG A 68 -15.20 -12.64 12.44
CA ARG A 68 -16.40 -11.83 12.44
C ARG A 68 -17.66 -12.64 12.15
N GLN A 69 -17.61 -13.55 11.16
CA GLN A 69 -18.72 -14.46 10.84
C GLN A 69 -19.16 -15.30 12.05
N GLU A 70 -18.21 -15.85 12.80
CA GLU A 70 -18.51 -16.63 14.01
C GLU A 70 -19.23 -15.80 15.08
N LYS A 71 -18.84 -14.53 15.27
CA LYS A 71 -19.51 -13.59 16.20
C LYS A 71 -20.92 -13.25 15.73
N VAL A 72 -21.08 -12.90 14.47
CA VAL A 72 -22.35 -12.53 13.86
C VAL A 72 -23.36 -13.67 13.95
N THR A 73 -22.96 -14.89 13.62
CA THR A 73 -23.83 -16.09 13.69
C THR A 73 -24.39 -16.31 15.09
N LYS A 74 -23.63 -15.97 16.15
CA LYS A 74 -24.09 -16.08 17.54
C LYS A 74 -25.09 -15.00 17.93
N GLN A 75 -25.05 -13.82 17.28
CA GLN A 75 -25.85 -12.65 17.60
C GLN A 75 -27.17 -12.54 16.82
N ILE A 76 -27.30 -13.23 15.68
CA ILE A 76 -28.46 -13.14 14.76
C ILE A 76 -29.82 -13.32 15.44
N ARG A 77 -29.90 -14.08 16.54
CA ARG A 77 -31.16 -14.39 17.22
C ARG A 77 -31.78 -13.22 18.01
N ALA A 78 -31.10 -12.08 18.11
CA ALA A 78 -31.49 -10.95 18.93
C ALA A 78 -31.55 -9.59 18.20
N LEU A 79 -31.45 -9.61 16.84
CA LEU A 79 -31.29 -8.38 16.06
C LEU A 79 -32.59 -7.63 15.78
N GLY A 80 -32.55 -6.28 15.84
CA GLY A 80 -33.61 -5.39 15.36
C GLY A 80 -33.49 -5.13 13.85
N LYS A 81 -34.55 -4.50 13.26
CA LYS A 81 -34.64 -4.27 11.80
C LYS A 81 -33.45 -3.48 11.19
N ASP A 82 -32.89 -2.51 11.89
CA ASP A 82 -31.77 -1.71 11.42
C ASP A 82 -30.48 -2.53 11.43
N GLU A 83 -30.34 -3.42 12.40
CA GLU A 83 -29.21 -4.35 12.50
C GLU A 83 -29.31 -5.44 11.42
N GLU A 84 -30.51 -5.89 11.06
CA GLU A 84 -30.75 -6.82 9.95
C GLU A 84 -30.27 -6.21 8.61
N LYS A 85 -30.57 -4.92 8.34
CA LYS A 85 -30.10 -4.23 7.13
C LYS A 85 -28.59 -4.16 7.07
N LYS A 86 -27.94 -3.76 8.17
CA LYS A 86 -26.46 -3.72 8.26
C LYS A 86 -25.85 -5.09 8.07
N LEU A 87 -26.45 -6.12 8.65
CA LEU A 87 -26.00 -7.49 8.51
C LEU A 87 -26.12 -7.98 7.06
N LYS A 88 -27.19 -7.64 6.37
CA LYS A 88 -27.39 -7.98 4.96
C LYS A 88 -26.31 -7.33 4.10
N SER A 89 -26.06 -6.03 4.25
CA SER A 89 -25.00 -5.31 3.52
C SER A 89 -23.63 -5.91 3.82
N TRP A 90 -23.34 -6.27 5.06
CA TRP A 90 -22.09 -6.93 5.45
C TRP A 90 -21.96 -8.31 4.80
N THR A 91 -23.01 -9.15 4.81
CA THR A 91 -23.00 -10.47 4.19
C THR A 91 -22.74 -10.37 2.69
N THR A 92 -23.45 -9.49 2.00
CA THR A 92 -23.26 -9.26 0.55
C THR A 92 -21.84 -8.77 0.23
N ALA A 93 -21.30 -7.85 1.07
CA ALA A 93 -19.92 -7.38 0.91
C ALA A 93 -18.92 -8.53 1.05
N VAL A 94 -19.08 -9.36 2.08
CA VAL A 94 -18.19 -10.51 2.31
C VAL A 94 -18.27 -11.54 1.20
N GLU A 95 -19.46 -11.80 0.64
CA GLU A 95 -19.64 -12.69 -0.51
C GLU A 95 -18.89 -12.20 -1.77
N LYS A 96 -18.78 -10.88 -1.95
CA LYS A 96 -18.01 -10.28 -3.05
C LYS A 96 -16.50 -10.25 -2.78
N ILE A 97 -16.09 -10.03 -1.53
CA ILE A 97 -14.68 -9.91 -1.13
C ILE A 97 -13.99 -11.28 -1.09
N LYS A 98 -14.65 -12.27 -0.50
CA LYS A 98 -14.05 -13.57 -0.19
C LYS A 98 -13.41 -14.27 -1.41
N PRO A 99 -14.06 -14.38 -2.57
CA PRO A 99 -13.46 -15.00 -3.75
C PRO A 99 -12.18 -14.28 -4.23
N LEU A 100 -12.13 -12.94 -4.11
CA LEU A 100 -10.95 -12.17 -4.46
C LEU A 100 -9.77 -12.50 -3.55
N LEU A 101 -10.02 -12.57 -2.23
CA LEU A 101 -8.99 -12.93 -1.26
C LEU A 101 -8.50 -14.38 -1.43
N GLU A 102 -9.39 -15.31 -1.75
CA GLU A 102 -9.04 -16.71 -2.04
C GLU A 102 -8.16 -16.84 -3.30
N ASP A 103 -8.31 -15.90 -4.26
CA ASP A 103 -7.46 -15.77 -5.44
C ASP A 103 -6.17 -14.93 -5.17
N GLY A 104 -5.90 -14.52 -3.94
CA GLY A 104 -4.76 -13.65 -3.60
C GLY A 104 -4.90 -12.20 -4.07
N LYS A 105 -6.11 -11.78 -4.48
CA LYS A 105 -6.42 -10.42 -4.93
C LYS A 105 -6.88 -9.56 -3.76
N GLY A 106 -6.66 -8.24 -3.86
CA GLY A 106 -7.08 -7.31 -2.81
C GLY A 106 -8.60 -7.11 -2.74
N ALA A 107 -9.16 -7.04 -1.53
CA ALA A 107 -10.56 -6.72 -1.29
C ALA A 107 -10.98 -5.35 -1.87
N ARG A 108 -10.04 -4.43 -2.10
CA ARG A 108 -10.24 -3.14 -2.77
C ARG A 108 -10.76 -3.26 -4.21
N LEU A 109 -10.60 -4.43 -4.84
CA LEU A 109 -11.08 -4.72 -6.19
C LEU A 109 -12.56 -5.16 -6.23
N ALA A 110 -13.19 -5.39 -5.07
CA ALA A 110 -14.58 -5.76 -5.00
C ALA A 110 -15.48 -4.57 -5.39
N ASP A 111 -16.47 -4.82 -6.24
CA ASP A 111 -17.50 -3.82 -6.59
C ASP A 111 -18.51 -3.72 -5.45
N LEU A 112 -18.20 -2.84 -4.48
CA LEU A 112 -19.01 -2.60 -3.29
C LEU A 112 -19.76 -1.30 -3.38
N THR A 113 -21.05 -1.33 -2.99
CA THR A 113 -21.84 -0.14 -2.76
C THR A 113 -21.34 0.61 -1.51
N ASP A 114 -21.76 1.86 -1.32
CA ASP A 114 -21.35 2.65 -0.14
C ASP A 114 -21.86 2.02 1.18
N ASP A 115 -23.07 1.45 1.19
CA ASP A 115 -23.61 0.71 2.34
C ASP A 115 -22.76 -0.53 2.65
N GLU A 116 -22.29 -1.25 1.65
CA GLU A 116 -21.41 -2.42 1.79
C GLU A 116 -20.03 -2.02 2.29
N LYS A 117 -19.43 -0.94 1.75
CA LYS A 117 -18.15 -0.39 2.23
C LYS A 117 -18.25 0.03 3.70
N LEU A 118 -19.34 0.70 4.07
CA LEU A 118 -19.57 1.11 5.45
C LEU A 118 -19.73 -0.10 6.38
N ALA A 119 -20.39 -1.17 5.92
CA ALA A 119 -20.64 -2.37 6.71
C ALA A 119 -19.37 -3.17 7.04
N VAL A 120 -18.32 -3.08 6.19
CA VAL A 120 -17.03 -3.78 6.43
C VAL A 120 -15.94 -2.87 6.99
N LYS A 121 -16.21 -1.58 7.15
CA LYS A 121 -15.21 -0.57 7.55
C LYS A 121 -14.56 -0.89 8.90
N ASP A 122 -15.34 -1.38 9.86
CA ASP A 122 -14.90 -1.71 11.23
C ASP A 122 -14.02 -2.97 11.29
N MET A 123 -13.87 -3.69 10.17
CA MET A 123 -13.00 -4.86 10.08
C MET A 123 -11.54 -4.49 9.80
N PHE A 124 -11.25 -3.26 9.37
CA PHE A 124 -9.92 -2.77 9.04
C PHE A 124 -9.14 -3.75 8.16
N LEU A 125 -9.78 -4.25 7.09
CA LEU A 125 -9.16 -5.18 6.17
C LEU A 125 -7.92 -4.55 5.53
N LEU A 126 -6.81 -5.30 5.54
CA LEU A 126 -5.52 -4.85 5.03
C LEU A 126 -5.59 -4.61 3.53
N THR A 127 -6.23 -5.52 2.82
CA THR A 127 -6.33 -5.49 1.35
C THR A 127 -7.40 -4.53 0.83
N MET A 128 -8.21 -3.92 1.71
CA MET A 128 -9.09 -2.79 1.37
C MET A 128 -8.35 -1.45 1.27
N LYS A 129 -7.16 -1.37 1.85
CA LYS A 129 -6.38 -0.13 1.86
C LYS A 129 -5.90 0.23 0.45
N PRO A 130 -5.83 1.52 0.12
CA PRO A 130 -5.14 1.97 -1.08
C PRO A 130 -3.70 1.46 -1.11
N LEU A 131 -3.22 1.07 -2.29
CA LEU A 131 -1.90 0.50 -2.50
C LEU A 131 -1.12 1.30 -3.54
N LEU A 132 0.14 1.59 -3.22
CA LEU A 132 1.12 2.17 -4.12
C LEU A 132 2.32 1.23 -4.22
N TYR A 133 2.67 0.81 -5.42
CA TYR A 133 3.90 0.06 -5.66
C TYR A 133 5.09 1.02 -5.77
N VAL A 134 6.19 0.68 -5.13
CA VAL A 134 7.44 1.45 -5.13
C VAL A 134 8.53 0.55 -5.69
N CYS A 135 8.85 0.73 -6.97
CA CYS A 135 9.91 -0.01 -7.65
C CYS A 135 11.27 0.55 -7.20
N ASN A 136 12.00 -0.20 -6.38
CA ASN A 136 13.35 0.17 -5.97
C ASN A 136 14.35 -0.32 -7.02
N ILE A 137 15.05 0.61 -7.68
CA ILE A 137 16.03 0.36 -8.74
C ILE A 137 17.45 0.67 -8.30
N GLU A 138 18.44 0.25 -9.08
CA GLU A 138 19.85 0.63 -8.94
C GLU A 138 20.15 2.01 -9.54
N GLU A 139 21.29 2.60 -9.12
CA GLU A 139 21.69 3.96 -9.53
C GLU A 139 21.94 4.10 -11.04
N ASP A 140 22.52 3.09 -11.66
CA ASP A 140 22.79 3.07 -13.11
C ASP A 140 21.52 3.07 -13.97
N THR A 141 20.38 2.70 -13.38
CA THR A 141 19.08 2.65 -14.05
C THR A 141 18.27 3.95 -13.85
N ILE A 142 18.73 4.90 -13.02
CA ILE A 142 17.98 6.13 -12.70
C ILE A 142 17.68 6.95 -13.97
N ALA A 143 18.66 7.12 -14.85
CA ALA A 143 18.51 7.92 -16.07
C ALA A 143 17.44 7.38 -17.02
N ASP A 144 17.32 6.04 -17.11
CA ASP A 144 16.30 5.37 -17.94
C ASP A 144 14.93 5.36 -17.24
N GLY A 145 14.91 5.36 -15.90
CA GLY A 145 13.71 5.33 -15.08
C GLY A 145 12.86 4.07 -15.23
N THR A 146 13.42 3.03 -15.89
CA THR A 146 12.72 1.76 -16.14
C THR A 146 13.69 0.62 -16.45
N ASN A 147 13.21 -0.61 -16.21
CA ASN A 147 13.82 -1.86 -16.64
C ASN A 147 12.73 -2.93 -16.75
N SER A 148 13.09 -4.16 -17.12
CA SER A 148 12.13 -5.26 -17.27
C SER A 148 11.33 -5.57 -16.00
N TYR A 149 11.94 -5.44 -14.83
CA TYR A 149 11.31 -5.63 -13.52
C TYR A 149 10.29 -4.54 -13.22
N VAL A 150 10.66 -3.28 -13.47
CA VAL A 150 9.76 -2.11 -13.32
C VAL A 150 8.53 -2.25 -14.21
N GLU A 151 8.72 -2.67 -15.47
CA GLU A 151 7.60 -2.86 -16.40
C GLU A 151 6.66 -3.99 -15.95
N THR A 152 7.20 -5.05 -15.33
CA THR A 152 6.40 -6.12 -14.72
C THR A 152 5.55 -5.57 -13.59
N VAL A 153 6.15 -4.82 -12.65
CA VAL A 153 5.42 -4.21 -11.53
C VAL A 153 4.36 -3.22 -12.00
N LYS A 154 4.64 -2.38 -13.02
CA LYS A 154 3.66 -1.46 -13.61
C LYS A 154 2.45 -2.19 -14.20
N LYS A 155 2.66 -3.34 -14.87
CA LYS A 155 1.56 -4.16 -15.41
C LYS A 155 0.69 -4.72 -14.29
N ILE A 156 1.31 -5.23 -13.21
CA ILE A 156 0.58 -5.73 -12.04
C ILE A 156 -0.22 -4.59 -11.41
N ALA A 157 0.41 -3.43 -11.15
CA ALA A 157 -0.25 -2.26 -10.59
C ALA A 157 -1.47 -1.85 -11.43
N ALA A 158 -1.33 -1.79 -12.76
CA ALA A 158 -2.43 -1.46 -13.66
C ALA A 158 -3.59 -2.47 -13.57
N SER A 159 -3.29 -3.77 -13.45
CA SER A 159 -4.32 -4.83 -13.32
C SER A 159 -5.09 -4.75 -11.99
N GLU A 160 -4.48 -4.13 -10.97
CA GLU A 160 -5.07 -3.92 -9.65
C GLU A 160 -5.64 -2.51 -9.43
N ASN A 161 -5.76 -1.69 -10.49
CA ASN A 161 -6.15 -0.27 -10.40
C ASN A 161 -5.28 0.52 -9.40
N SER A 162 -4.01 0.16 -9.28
CA SER A 162 -3.01 0.79 -8.42
C SER A 162 -1.97 1.53 -9.28
N GLU A 163 -1.21 2.42 -8.65
CA GLU A 163 -0.09 3.10 -9.31
C GLU A 163 1.24 2.44 -8.91
N ALA A 164 2.26 2.62 -9.77
CA ALA A 164 3.64 2.29 -9.47
C ALA A 164 4.53 3.52 -9.67
N ILE A 165 5.46 3.75 -8.74
CA ILE A 165 6.51 4.77 -8.85
C ILE A 165 7.87 4.10 -8.82
N VAL A 166 8.88 4.81 -9.31
CA VAL A 166 10.27 4.32 -9.35
C VAL A 166 11.10 5.18 -8.40
N ILE A 167 11.89 4.53 -7.55
CA ILE A 167 12.80 5.17 -6.59
C ILE A 167 14.11 4.39 -6.59
N CYS A 168 15.24 5.09 -6.48
CA CYS A 168 16.50 4.48 -6.10
C CYS A 168 16.77 4.78 -4.63
N GLY A 169 16.59 3.79 -3.76
CA GLY A 169 16.72 3.97 -2.31
C GLY A 169 18.12 4.42 -1.88
N LYS A 170 19.17 3.95 -2.58
CA LYS A 170 20.55 4.38 -2.33
C LYS A 170 20.74 5.86 -2.69
N PHE A 171 20.31 6.28 -3.88
CA PHE A 171 20.37 7.68 -4.32
C PHE A 171 19.61 8.60 -3.34
N GLU A 172 18.42 8.21 -2.88
CA GLU A 172 17.66 9.00 -1.90
C GLU A 172 18.40 9.12 -0.56
N SER A 173 19.09 8.05 -0.13
CA SER A 173 19.93 8.08 1.07
C SER A 173 21.08 9.07 0.91
N ASP A 174 21.82 9.00 -0.19
CA ASP A 174 22.95 9.90 -0.46
C ASP A 174 22.46 11.35 -0.60
N LEU A 175 21.33 11.57 -1.26
CA LEU A 175 20.69 12.89 -1.37
C LEU A 175 20.29 13.47 -0.01
N SER A 176 19.88 12.63 0.95
CA SER A 176 19.48 13.07 2.28
C SER A 176 20.64 13.58 3.12
N ASP A 177 21.87 13.14 2.85
CA ASP A 177 23.08 13.55 3.54
C ASP A 177 23.58 14.93 3.06
N ILE A 178 23.18 15.39 1.89
CA ILE A 178 23.49 16.71 1.33
C ILE A 178 22.61 17.76 2.01
N LYS A 179 23.23 18.69 2.75
CA LYS A 179 22.51 19.73 3.50
C LYS A 179 22.23 21.00 2.70
N ASP A 180 23.09 21.31 1.73
CA ASP A 180 22.93 22.49 0.86
C ASP A 180 21.92 22.22 -0.26
N GLU A 181 20.94 23.11 -0.43
CA GLU A 181 19.90 22.95 -1.46
C GLU A 181 20.44 23.06 -2.89
N GLY A 182 21.48 23.88 -3.09
CA GLY A 182 22.12 24.03 -4.38
C GLY A 182 22.84 22.76 -4.80
N GLU A 183 23.64 22.19 -3.89
CA GLU A 183 24.33 20.93 -4.10
C GLU A 183 23.33 19.75 -4.30
N ARG A 184 22.24 19.72 -3.55
CA ARG A 184 21.16 18.73 -3.76
C ARG A 184 20.58 18.80 -5.16
N LYS A 185 20.33 20.00 -5.64
CA LYS A 185 19.80 20.22 -6.98
C LYS A 185 20.80 19.78 -8.04
N GLU A 186 22.06 20.17 -7.93
CA GLU A 186 23.12 19.73 -8.86
C GLU A 186 23.28 18.22 -8.87
N PHE A 187 23.18 17.57 -7.70
CA PHE A 187 23.24 16.10 -7.59
C PHE A 187 22.06 15.45 -8.31
N MET A 188 20.83 15.93 -8.14
CA MET A 188 19.66 15.44 -8.87
C MET A 188 19.77 15.69 -10.39
N ASP A 189 20.21 16.88 -10.78
CA ASP A 189 20.37 17.25 -12.19
C ASP A 189 21.43 16.37 -12.88
N SER A 190 22.46 15.91 -12.15
CA SER A 190 23.51 15.02 -12.68
C SER A 190 23.00 13.66 -13.16
N VAL A 191 21.88 13.19 -12.61
CA VAL A 191 21.20 11.94 -13.00
C VAL A 191 19.88 12.19 -13.75
N GLY A 192 19.59 13.44 -14.11
CA GLY A 192 18.40 13.82 -14.89
C GLY A 192 17.10 13.86 -14.09
N LEU A 193 17.16 13.93 -12.76
CA LEU A 193 15.98 14.01 -11.90
C LEU A 193 15.60 15.46 -11.60
N SER A 194 14.35 15.83 -11.86
CA SER A 194 13.78 17.15 -11.50
C SER A 194 13.20 17.18 -10.07
N GLU A 195 12.92 16.04 -9.47
CA GLU A 195 12.30 15.87 -8.15
C GLU A 195 12.83 14.58 -7.51
N SER A 196 13.03 14.56 -6.19
CA SER A 196 13.43 13.35 -5.47
C SER A 196 12.30 12.32 -5.46
N GLY A 197 12.67 11.03 -5.47
CA GLY A 197 11.69 9.93 -5.39
C GLY A 197 10.87 9.96 -4.11
N LEU A 198 11.44 10.44 -2.98
CA LEU A 198 10.70 10.61 -1.73
C LEU A 198 9.62 11.70 -1.85
N ASN A 199 9.88 12.79 -2.57
CA ASN A 199 8.86 13.81 -2.84
C ASN A 199 7.74 13.25 -3.72
N VAL A 200 8.10 12.49 -4.76
CA VAL A 200 7.12 11.77 -5.60
C VAL A 200 6.27 10.83 -4.75
N LEU A 201 6.90 10.04 -3.88
CA LEU A 201 6.22 9.13 -2.96
C LEU A 201 5.23 9.87 -2.06
N ALA A 202 5.67 10.94 -1.41
CA ALA A 202 4.82 11.75 -0.54
C ALA A 202 3.61 12.32 -1.31
N ARG A 203 3.85 12.95 -2.47
CA ARG A 203 2.80 13.54 -3.31
C ARG A 203 1.79 12.50 -3.80
N LYS A 204 2.27 11.32 -4.26
CA LYS A 204 1.41 10.22 -4.71
C LYS A 204 0.60 9.62 -3.58
N THR A 205 1.20 9.44 -2.41
CA THR A 205 0.52 8.95 -1.21
C THR A 205 -0.60 9.89 -0.76
N TYR A 206 -0.34 11.21 -0.72
CA TYR A 206 -1.36 12.22 -0.43
C TYR A 206 -2.51 12.19 -1.43
N ALA A 207 -2.19 12.09 -2.72
CA ALA A 207 -3.20 11.99 -3.78
C ALA A 207 -4.06 10.73 -3.64
N LEU A 208 -3.43 9.58 -3.33
CA LEU A 208 -4.09 8.29 -3.16
C LEU A 208 -5.03 8.25 -1.95
N MET A 209 -4.66 8.96 -0.88
CA MET A 209 -5.52 9.14 0.31
C MET A 209 -6.60 10.21 0.12
N GLY A 210 -6.63 10.91 -1.01
CA GLY A 210 -7.56 12.01 -1.22
C GLY A 210 -7.33 13.22 -0.30
N LEU A 211 -6.09 13.42 0.15
CA LEU A 211 -5.71 14.49 1.06
C LEU A 211 -5.33 15.77 0.32
N SER A 212 -5.52 16.90 0.99
CA SER A 212 -5.04 18.21 0.62
C SER A 212 -4.46 18.91 1.84
N THR A 213 -3.55 19.87 1.59
CA THR A 213 -2.96 20.68 2.65
C THR A 213 -3.44 22.11 2.48
N PHE A 214 -3.83 22.76 3.59
CA PHE A 214 -4.02 24.21 3.63
C PHE A 214 -3.17 24.81 4.74
N PHE A 215 -2.88 26.08 4.61
CA PHE A 215 -2.05 26.83 5.55
C PHE A 215 -2.89 27.86 6.28
N THR A 216 -2.66 27.99 7.59
CA THR A 216 -3.15 29.11 8.37
C THR A 216 -1.96 29.96 8.80
N GLY A 217 -2.06 31.28 8.61
CA GLY A 217 -1.03 32.23 9.03
C GLY A 217 -1.62 33.23 10.03
N GLY A 218 -0.96 33.37 11.18
CA GLY A 218 -1.22 34.38 12.19
C GLY A 218 0.01 35.27 12.41
N GLN A 219 -0.07 36.22 13.33
CA GLN A 219 1.09 37.06 13.68
C GLN A 219 2.21 36.27 14.36
N ASP A 220 1.84 35.22 15.10
CA ASP A 220 2.78 34.48 15.93
C ASP A 220 3.17 33.11 15.35
N GLU A 221 2.36 32.53 14.44
CA GLU A 221 2.63 31.22 13.89
C GLU A 221 2.01 30.99 12.49
N CYS A 222 2.67 30.10 11.71
CA CYS A 222 2.12 29.52 10.50
C CYS A 222 2.00 28.01 10.70
N ARG A 223 0.82 27.44 10.36
CA ARG A 223 0.59 26.00 10.44
C ARG A 223 0.09 25.43 9.11
N ALA A 224 0.55 24.21 8.81
CA ALA A 224 0.02 23.39 7.75
C ALA A 224 -0.97 22.36 8.33
N TRP A 225 -2.13 22.24 7.71
CA TRP A 225 -3.19 21.32 8.12
C TRP A 225 -3.53 20.38 6.98
N THR A 226 -3.72 19.11 7.32
CA THR A 226 -4.15 18.09 6.34
C THR A 226 -5.66 17.93 6.45
N ILE A 227 -6.36 17.97 5.30
CA ILE A 227 -7.80 17.77 5.17
C ILE A 227 -8.10 16.80 4.04
N ASN A 228 -9.28 16.18 4.03
CA ASN A 228 -9.74 15.43 2.87
C ASN A 228 -10.18 16.38 1.76
N ARG A 229 -9.98 15.98 0.50
CA ARG A 229 -10.48 16.74 -0.64
C ARG A 229 -11.98 16.86 -0.59
N GLY A 230 -12.48 18.09 -0.66
CA GLY A 230 -13.91 18.40 -0.59
C GLY A 230 -14.42 18.74 0.81
N ASP A 231 -13.63 18.58 1.85
CA ASP A 231 -13.95 19.12 3.17
C ASP A 231 -14.00 20.64 3.11
N LYS A 232 -14.91 21.21 3.87
CA LYS A 232 -14.96 22.68 4.04
C LYS A 232 -13.98 23.06 5.14
N ALA A 233 -13.33 24.23 4.97
CA ALA A 233 -12.52 24.80 6.05
C ALA A 233 -13.39 24.98 7.31
N PRO A 234 -12.87 24.69 8.49
CA PRO A 234 -13.58 24.90 9.75
C PRO A 234 -13.85 26.37 10.01
#